data_3c758a1075ce73528f04a3515118e335
#
_entry.id   3c758a1075ce73528f04a3515118e335
#
_cell.length_a   1.000
_cell.length_b   1.000
_cell.length_c   1.000
_cell.angle_alpha   90.00
_cell.angle_beta   90.00
_cell.angle_gamma   90.00
#
_symmetry.space_group_name_H-M   'P 1'
#
loop_
_entity.id
_entity.type
_entity.pdbx_description
1 polymer ?
#
loop_
_entity_poly.entity_id
_entity_poly.type
_entity_poly.pdbx_seq_one_letter_code
_entity_poly.pdbx_strand_id
1 'polypeptide(L)'
;MKNQSVINAFALGKKGRSSNGNLYTDGTRLMNYSTCLAQRLSNGTILFNATKYSVSTSKIQTWTKGAFNWYRNVVEVTNVPLGTTDLQRYIK
;
A
#
# COMPACT_ATOMS: atom_id res chain seq x y z
N MET A 1 -12.84 -10.50 -1.10
CA MET A 1 -11.42 -10.95 -1.16
C MET A 1 -10.81 -10.99 0.23
N LYS A 2 -9.86 -11.87 0.44
CA LYS A 2 -8.97 -11.80 1.61
C LYS A 2 -7.97 -10.66 1.43
N ASN A 3 -7.41 -10.16 2.52
CA ASN A 3 -6.44 -9.06 2.48
C ASN A 3 -5.26 -9.37 1.55
N GLN A 4 -4.72 -10.60 1.61
CA GLN A 4 -3.61 -10.98 0.73
C GLN A 4 -3.99 -10.90 -0.75
N SER A 5 -5.24 -11.25 -1.10
CA SER A 5 -5.72 -11.16 -2.48
C SER A 5 -5.80 -9.71 -2.96
N VAL A 6 -6.17 -8.79 -2.08
CA VAL A 6 -6.18 -7.35 -2.40
C VAL A 6 -4.76 -6.84 -2.65
N ILE A 7 -3.81 -7.25 -1.80
CA ILE A 7 -2.39 -6.90 -1.96
C ILE A 7 -1.86 -7.44 -3.28
N ASN A 8 -2.19 -8.68 -3.62
CA ASN A 8 -1.78 -9.28 -4.89
C ASN A 8 -2.40 -8.55 -6.08
N ALA A 9 -3.67 -8.14 -5.98
CA ALA A 9 -4.31 -7.34 -7.02
C ALA A 9 -3.57 -6.01 -7.24
N PHE A 10 -3.21 -5.33 -6.16
CA PHE A 10 -2.41 -4.10 -6.26
C PHE A 10 -1.06 -4.38 -6.94
N ALA A 11 -0.38 -5.46 -6.57
CA ALA A 11 0.91 -5.83 -7.17
C ALA A 11 0.78 -6.03 -8.69
N LEU A 12 -0.37 -6.54 -9.15
CA LEU A 12 -0.66 -6.78 -10.57
C LEU A 12 -1.27 -5.55 -11.27
N GLY A 13 -1.46 -4.44 -10.56
CA GLY A 13 -2.09 -3.24 -11.11
C GLY A 13 -3.59 -3.38 -11.32
N LYS A 14 -4.24 -4.28 -10.58
CA LYS A 14 -5.68 -4.57 -10.72
C LYS A 14 -6.47 -4.05 -9.52
N LYS A 15 -7.79 -3.90 -9.71
CA LYS A 15 -8.71 -3.52 -8.66
C LYS A 15 -8.97 -4.69 -7.70
N GLY A 16 -9.23 -4.38 -6.44
CA GLY A 16 -9.61 -5.36 -5.45
C GLY A 16 -10.12 -4.71 -4.18
N ARG A 17 -10.91 -5.46 -3.41
CA ARG A 17 -11.47 -4.98 -2.15
C ARG A 17 -11.64 -6.17 -1.21
N SER A 18 -11.25 -6.00 0.05
CA SER A 18 -11.43 -7.03 1.06
C SER A 18 -12.91 -7.19 1.42
N SER A 19 -13.25 -8.33 2.04
CA SER A 19 -14.65 -8.66 2.38
C SER A 19 -15.29 -7.62 3.29
N ASN A 20 -14.52 -7.04 4.21
CA ASN A 20 -15.01 -5.98 5.10
C ASN A 20 -14.89 -4.57 4.49
N GLY A 21 -14.32 -4.46 3.29
CA GLY A 21 -14.16 -3.19 2.60
C GLY A 21 -13.05 -2.27 3.11
N ASN A 22 -12.32 -2.67 4.15
CA ASN A 22 -11.33 -1.81 4.79
C ASN A 22 -10.02 -1.71 4.00
N LEU A 23 -9.67 -2.74 3.26
CA LEU A 23 -8.49 -2.76 2.40
C LEU A 23 -8.96 -2.84 0.95
N TYR A 24 -8.52 -1.91 0.13
CA TYR A 24 -8.93 -1.86 -1.28
C TYR A 24 -7.85 -1.22 -2.14
N THR A 25 -7.93 -1.47 -3.43
CA THR A 25 -7.02 -0.87 -4.40
C THR A 25 -7.74 -0.62 -5.72
N ASP A 26 -7.36 0.45 -6.41
CA ASP A 26 -7.76 0.72 -7.78
C ASP A 26 -6.67 0.32 -8.79
N GLY A 27 -5.59 -0.31 -8.31
CA GLY A 27 -4.43 -0.67 -9.10
C GLY A 27 -3.28 0.32 -8.96
N THR A 28 -3.56 1.56 -8.57
CA THR A 28 -2.57 2.63 -8.40
C THR A 28 -2.21 2.85 -6.95
N ARG A 29 -3.20 2.82 -6.06
CA ARG A 29 -3.01 2.98 -4.61
C ARG A 29 -3.59 1.78 -3.88
N LEU A 30 -2.87 1.35 -2.84
CA LEU A 30 -3.39 0.39 -1.87
C LEU A 30 -3.83 1.17 -0.63
N MET A 31 -5.13 1.16 -0.36
CA MET A 31 -5.73 1.94 0.71
C MET A 31 -6.19 1.03 1.84
N ASN A 32 -5.90 1.45 3.07
CA ASN A 32 -6.46 0.83 4.28
C ASN A 32 -7.25 1.90 5.02
N TYR A 33 -8.58 1.75 5.08
CA TYR A 33 -9.47 2.81 5.46
C TYR A 33 -9.22 4.02 4.55
N SER A 34 -8.83 5.16 5.09
CA SER A 34 -8.55 6.38 4.31
C SER A 34 -7.05 6.67 4.17
N THR A 35 -6.18 5.72 4.56
CA THR A 35 -4.72 5.91 4.54
C THR A 35 -4.10 5.10 3.41
N CYS A 36 -3.28 5.73 2.59
CA CYS A 36 -2.55 5.06 1.53
C CYS A 36 -1.35 4.30 2.12
N LEU A 37 -1.30 2.99 1.88
CA LEU A 37 -0.20 2.13 2.33
C LEU A 37 0.86 1.91 1.25
N ALA A 38 0.47 1.98 -0.01
CA ALA A 38 1.40 1.86 -1.13
C ALA A 38 0.82 2.57 -2.34
N GLN A 39 1.69 3.10 -3.19
CA GLN A 39 1.28 3.91 -4.35
C GLN A 39 2.23 3.66 -5.50
N ARG A 40 1.67 3.42 -6.69
CA ARG A 40 2.44 3.26 -7.92
C ARG A 40 2.55 4.60 -8.64
N LEU A 41 3.77 5.00 -8.96
CA LEU A 41 4.03 6.19 -9.76
C LEU A 41 3.99 5.87 -11.25
N SER A 42 3.90 6.92 -12.08
CA SER A 42 3.82 6.77 -13.54
C SER A 42 5.06 6.10 -14.13
N ASN A 43 6.22 6.22 -13.46
CA ASN A 43 7.47 5.57 -13.90
C ASN A 43 7.62 4.13 -13.39
N GLY A 44 6.60 3.59 -12.72
CA GLY A 44 6.61 2.23 -12.18
C GLY A 44 7.19 2.10 -10.77
N THR A 45 7.70 3.17 -10.18
CA THR A 45 8.19 3.15 -8.80
C THR A 45 7.02 2.93 -7.84
N ILE A 46 7.24 2.07 -6.82
CA ILE A 46 6.28 1.85 -5.75
C ILE A 46 6.72 2.64 -4.52
N LEU A 47 5.87 3.53 -4.04
CA LEU A 47 6.06 4.18 -2.75
C LEU A 47 5.41 3.30 -1.69
N PHE A 48 6.19 2.89 -0.70
CA PHE A 48 5.71 2.05 0.41
C PHE A 48 5.68 2.86 1.70
N ASN A 49 4.51 2.93 2.33
CA ASN A 49 4.33 3.63 3.59
C ASN A 49 4.78 2.72 4.75
N ALA A 50 5.94 3.02 5.30
CA ALA A 50 6.53 2.27 6.41
C ALA A 50 6.20 2.86 7.78
N THR A 51 5.30 3.84 7.85
CA THR A 51 4.89 4.47 9.09
C THR A 51 4.16 3.46 9.99
N LYS A 52 4.48 3.44 11.26
CA LYS A 52 3.79 2.56 12.21
C LYS A 52 2.44 3.14 12.59
N TYR A 53 1.42 2.30 12.49
CA TYR A 53 0.06 2.60 12.90
C TYR A 53 -0.40 1.55 13.94
N SER A 54 -1.51 0.89 13.72
CA SER A 54 -2.00 -0.19 14.59
C SER A 54 -1.31 -1.51 14.24
N VAL A 55 -1.43 -2.50 15.14
CA VAL A 55 -0.94 -3.87 14.91
C VAL A 55 -1.57 -4.48 13.65
N SER A 56 -2.88 -4.28 13.46
CA SER A 56 -3.58 -4.79 12.26
C SER A 56 -3.01 -4.20 10.98
N THR A 57 -2.76 -2.89 10.95
CA THR A 57 -2.18 -2.22 9.80
C THR A 57 -0.74 -2.67 9.57
N SER A 58 0.04 -2.89 10.64
CA SER A 58 1.42 -3.39 10.52
C SER A 58 1.48 -4.75 9.85
N LYS A 59 0.52 -5.64 10.11
CA LYS A 59 0.44 -6.93 9.43
C LYS A 59 0.23 -6.75 7.93
N ILE A 60 -0.68 -5.86 7.54
CA ILE A 60 -0.95 -5.56 6.13
C ILE A 60 0.30 -4.98 5.47
N GLN A 61 0.99 -4.06 6.14
CA GLN A 61 2.23 -3.48 5.64
C GLN A 61 3.31 -4.54 5.43
N THR A 62 3.45 -5.48 6.37
CA THR A 62 4.43 -6.57 6.25
C THR A 62 4.12 -7.45 5.04
N TRP A 63 2.85 -7.82 4.84
CA TRP A 63 2.43 -8.61 3.68
C TRP A 63 2.65 -7.85 2.37
N THR A 64 2.37 -6.54 2.37
CA THR A 64 2.57 -5.69 1.19
C THR A 64 4.05 -5.63 0.82
N LYS A 65 4.92 -5.41 1.82
CA LYS A 65 6.36 -5.37 1.60
C LYS A 65 6.86 -6.72 1.06
N GLY A 66 6.33 -7.84 1.59
CA GLY A 66 6.67 -9.18 1.11
C GLY A 66 6.30 -9.40 -0.36
N ALA A 67 5.18 -8.83 -0.81
CA ALA A 67 4.76 -8.93 -2.20
C ALA A 67 5.69 -8.20 -3.16
N PHE A 68 6.47 -7.24 -2.67
CA PHE A 68 7.39 -6.44 -3.48
C PHE A 68 8.86 -6.69 -3.14
N ASN A 69 9.21 -7.71 -2.35
CA ASN A 69 10.60 -7.90 -1.92
C ASN A 69 11.55 -8.17 -3.09
N TRP A 70 11.04 -8.65 -4.25
CA TRP A 70 11.79 -8.84 -5.48
C TRP A 70 11.78 -7.61 -6.39
N TYR A 71 11.03 -6.58 -6.04
CA TYR A 71 10.84 -5.38 -6.87
C TYR A 71 11.94 -4.38 -6.57
N ARG A 72 12.64 -3.90 -7.62
CA ARG A 72 13.81 -3.03 -7.45
C ARG A 72 13.49 -1.57 -7.19
N ASN A 73 12.30 -1.12 -7.60
CA ASN A 73 11.91 0.29 -7.56
C ASN A 73 10.89 0.54 -6.44
N VAL A 74 11.25 0.14 -5.22
CA VAL A 74 10.43 0.42 -4.04
C VAL A 74 11.14 1.47 -3.19
N VAL A 75 10.44 2.57 -2.90
CA VAL A 75 10.92 3.66 -2.04
C VAL A 75 10.04 3.71 -0.80
N GLU A 76 10.65 3.59 0.37
CA GLU A 76 9.93 3.69 1.63
C GLU A 76 9.76 5.15 2.05
N VAL A 77 8.55 5.48 2.55
CA VAL A 77 8.25 6.78 3.15
C VAL A 77 7.78 6.57 4.59
N THR A 78 8.06 7.53 5.45
CA THR A 78 7.74 7.45 6.88
C THR A 78 7.11 8.76 7.36
N ASN A 79 6.61 8.76 8.59
CA ASN A 79 5.98 9.92 9.21
C ASN A 79 4.74 10.40 8.42
N VAL A 80 4.00 9.44 7.87
CA VAL A 80 2.79 9.72 7.09
C VAL A 80 1.58 9.72 8.05
N PRO A 81 0.86 10.85 8.17
CA PRO A 81 -0.33 10.89 9.03
C PRO A 81 -1.45 9.98 8.53
N LEU A 82 -2.27 9.51 9.46
CA LEU A 82 -3.50 8.80 9.10
C LEU A 82 -4.36 9.68 8.19
N GLY A 83 -5.01 9.07 7.20
CA GLY A 83 -5.86 9.77 6.25
C GLY A 83 -5.13 10.34 5.06
N THR A 84 -3.81 10.14 4.97
CA THR A 84 -3.03 10.60 3.81
C THR A 84 -3.32 9.71 2.60
N THR A 85 -3.69 10.33 1.48
CA THR A 85 -4.02 9.62 0.24
C THR A 85 -2.92 9.69 -0.81
N ASP A 86 -1.93 10.57 -0.65
CA ASP A 86 -0.85 10.76 -1.62
C ASP A 86 0.51 10.69 -0.90
N LEU A 87 1.27 9.65 -1.19
CA LEU A 87 2.58 9.41 -0.57
C LEU A 87 3.70 10.22 -1.21
N GLN A 88 3.47 10.85 -2.36
CA GLN A 88 4.51 11.62 -3.05
C GLN A 88 5.06 12.77 -2.22
N ARG A 89 4.24 13.32 -1.33
CA ARG A 89 4.64 14.43 -0.44
C ARG A 89 5.71 14.03 0.57
N TYR A 90 5.92 12.73 0.77
CA TYR A 90 6.80 12.19 1.81
C TYR A 90 8.09 11.63 1.24
N ILE A 91 8.32 11.75 -0.06
CA ILE A 91 9.59 11.39 -0.69
C ILE A 91 10.66 12.39 -0.23
N LYS A 92 11.77 11.85 0.25
CA LYS A 92 12.92 12.66 0.67
C LYS A 92 13.92 12.84 -0.45
#